data_f10f1098ad6517749ba9d6315d876f69
#
_entry.id   f10f1098ad6517749ba9d6315d876f69
#
_cell.length_a   1.000
_cell.length_b   1.000
_cell.length_c   1.000
_cell.angle_alpha   90.00
_cell.angle_beta   90.00
_cell.angle_gamma   90.00
#
_symmetry.space_group_name_H-M   'P 1'
#
loop_
_entity.id
_entity.type
_entity.pdbx_description
1 polymer ?
#
loop_
_entity_poly.entity_id
_entity_poly.type
_entity_poly.pdbx_seq_one_letter_code
_entity_poly.pdbx_strand_id
1 'polypeptide(L)'
;MSKKITLKSGNKATLIEMSVDSFDKCMDSIQFENVDGQSVIKNQFALSTLWIRSGVDKADDKYIKSLSIEDRVELQLAIQEYNSLGE
;
A
#
# COMPACT_ATOMS: atom_id res chain seq x y z
N MET A 1 -6.13 5.16 -15.59
CA MET A 1 -7.21 4.20 -15.25
C MET A 1 -7.31 4.04 -13.75
N SER A 2 -8.47 3.59 -13.28
CA SER A 2 -8.68 3.35 -11.86
C SER A 2 -9.49 2.07 -11.67
N LYS A 3 -9.43 1.52 -10.47
CA LYS A 3 -10.18 0.30 -10.14
C LYS A 3 -10.77 0.43 -8.75
N LYS A 4 -12.07 0.27 -8.63
CA LYS A 4 -12.74 0.29 -7.34
C LYS A 4 -12.72 -1.11 -6.73
N ILE A 5 -12.34 -1.20 -5.48
CA ILE A 5 -12.33 -2.45 -4.73
C ILE A 5 -13.05 -2.27 -3.40
N THR A 6 -13.46 -3.40 -2.83
CA THR A 6 -14.04 -3.44 -1.48
C THR A 6 -13.17 -4.36 -0.63
N LEU A 7 -12.70 -3.84 0.48
CA LEU A 7 -11.88 -4.61 1.42
C LEU A 7 -12.75 -5.58 2.22
N LYS A 8 -12.12 -6.56 2.84
CA LYS A 8 -12.84 -7.55 3.66
C LYS A 8 -13.67 -6.93 4.78
N SER A 9 -13.21 -5.78 5.30
CA SER A 9 -13.94 -5.05 6.34
C SER A 9 -15.18 -4.33 5.82
N GLY A 10 -15.34 -4.21 4.50
CA GLY A 10 -16.40 -3.42 3.88
C GLY A 10 -15.97 -2.02 3.45
N ASN A 11 -14.79 -1.57 3.86
CA ASN A 11 -14.26 -0.29 3.41
C ASN A 11 -13.95 -0.34 1.91
N LYS A 12 -14.19 0.78 1.23
CA LYS A 12 -13.98 0.87 -0.21
C LYS A 12 -12.76 1.71 -0.53
N ALA A 13 -12.10 1.38 -1.63
CA ALA A 13 -10.95 2.12 -2.12
C ALA A 13 -10.97 2.17 -3.64
N THR A 14 -10.43 3.26 -4.19
CA THR A 14 -10.23 3.39 -5.63
C THR A 14 -8.74 3.36 -5.90
N LEU A 15 -8.27 2.30 -6.55
CA LEU A 15 -6.87 2.16 -6.90
C LEU A 15 -6.57 2.98 -8.15
N ILE A 16 -5.44 3.66 -8.16
CA ILE A 16 -4.98 4.46 -9.30
C ILE A 16 -3.61 3.98 -9.74
N GLU A 17 -3.27 4.26 -10.99
CA GLU A 17 -1.94 3.96 -11.50
C GLU A 17 -0.92 4.88 -10.85
N MET A 18 0.17 4.30 -10.39
CA MET A 18 1.30 5.06 -9.87
C MET A 18 2.28 5.35 -11.00
N SER A 19 2.95 6.49 -10.92
CA SER A 19 4.08 6.76 -11.83
C SER A 19 5.21 5.77 -11.52
N VAL A 20 6.09 5.56 -12.48
CA VAL A 20 7.26 4.70 -12.27
C VAL A 20 8.08 5.22 -11.09
N ASP A 21 8.28 6.53 -11.02
CA ASP A 21 9.05 7.13 -9.94
C ASP A 21 8.41 6.89 -8.57
N SER A 22 7.08 7.01 -8.47
CA SER A 22 6.37 6.75 -7.21
C SER A 22 6.45 5.27 -6.82
N PHE A 23 6.28 4.38 -7.79
CA PHE A 23 6.38 2.93 -7.55
C PHE A 23 7.77 2.56 -7.06
N ASP A 24 8.81 3.05 -7.75
CA ASP A 24 10.20 2.79 -7.37
C ASP A 24 10.51 3.33 -5.99
N LYS A 25 10.02 4.52 -5.67
CA LYS A 25 10.22 5.11 -4.35
C LYS A 25 9.59 4.26 -3.25
N CYS A 26 8.39 3.72 -3.50
CA CYS A 26 7.75 2.83 -2.55
C CYS A 26 8.55 1.54 -2.36
N MET A 27 9.02 0.95 -3.46
CA MET A 27 9.84 -0.26 -3.38
C MET A 27 11.15 -0.02 -2.63
N ASP A 28 11.81 1.10 -2.89
CA ASP A 28 13.08 1.44 -2.25
C ASP A 28 12.93 1.83 -0.78
N SER A 29 11.71 2.13 -0.35
CA SER A 29 11.44 2.52 1.04
C SER A 29 11.33 1.34 1.99
N ILE A 30 11.34 0.11 1.47
CA ILE A 30 11.28 -1.09 2.30
C ILE A 30 12.56 -1.20 3.13
N GLN A 31 12.40 -1.28 4.45
CA GLN A 31 13.52 -1.47 5.37
C GLN A 31 13.41 -2.84 6.02
N PHE A 32 14.52 -3.56 6.03
CA PHE A 32 14.59 -4.89 6.61
C PHE A 32 15.44 -4.90 7.87
N GLU A 33 15.12 -5.83 8.76
CA GLU A 33 15.99 -6.13 9.90
C GLU A 33 16.06 -7.64 10.07
N ASN A 34 17.14 -8.13 10.67
CA ASN A 34 17.31 -9.54 11.01
C ASN A 34 16.78 -9.80 12.40
N VAL A 35 15.82 -10.73 12.49
CA VAL A 35 15.29 -11.19 13.77
C VAL A 35 15.40 -12.72 13.75
N ASP A 36 16.22 -13.29 14.64
CA ASP A 36 16.43 -14.74 14.75
C ASP A 36 16.80 -15.39 13.41
N GLY A 37 17.66 -14.72 12.63
CA GLY A 37 18.13 -15.23 11.35
C GLY A 37 17.19 -15.04 10.19
N GLN A 38 16.04 -14.38 10.40
CA GLN A 38 15.07 -14.12 9.35
C GLN A 38 15.00 -12.63 9.03
N SER A 39 14.83 -12.31 7.75
CA SER A 39 14.61 -10.93 7.32
C SER A 39 13.13 -10.57 7.46
N VAL A 40 12.85 -9.52 8.22
CA VAL A 40 11.48 -9.01 8.39
C VAL A 40 11.44 -7.54 8.00
N ILE A 41 10.27 -7.07 7.58
CA ILE A 41 10.08 -5.67 7.24
C ILE A 41 9.98 -4.86 8.52
N LYS A 42 10.90 -3.92 8.68
CA LYS A 42 11.01 -3.09 9.88
C LYS A 42 9.99 -1.98 9.95
N ASN A 43 9.64 -1.40 8.80
CA ASN A 43 8.81 -0.19 8.71
C ASN A 43 7.44 -0.45 8.09
N GLN A 44 6.78 -1.54 8.48
CA GLN A 44 5.53 -2.00 7.86
C GLN A 44 4.45 -0.91 7.83
N PHE A 45 4.26 -0.18 8.93
CA PHE A 45 3.21 0.84 9.00
C PHE A 45 3.51 2.03 8.09
N ALA A 46 4.73 2.55 8.17
CA ALA A 46 5.12 3.68 7.33
C ALA A 46 5.07 3.30 5.86
N LEU A 47 5.47 2.07 5.54
CA LEU A 47 5.44 1.56 4.18
C LEU A 47 4.00 1.48 3.66
N SER A 48 3.07 0.93 4.46
CA SER A 48 1.67 0.86 4.06
C SER A 48 1.09 2.24 3.80
N THR A 49 1.44 3.22 4.64
CA THR A 49 1.00 4.60 4.45
C THR A 49 1.48 5.16 3.11
N LEU A 50 2.76 4.95 2.81
CA LEU A 50 3.34 5.44 1.56
C LEU A 50 2.64 4.85 0.33
N TRP A 51 2.41 3.53 0.32
CA TRP A 51 1.69 2.85 -0.75
C TRP A 51 0.27 3.38 -0.90
N ILE A 52 -0.45 3.54 0.21
CA ILE A 52 -1.84 4.00 0.18
C ILE A 52 -1.93 5.43 -0.34
N ARG A 53 -1.06 6.34 0.12
CA ARG A 53 -1.06 7.71 -0.37
C ARG A 53 -0.78 7.80 -1.86
N SER A 54 0.05 6.92 -2.38
CA SER A 54 0.47 6.95 -3.78
C SER A 54 -0.48 6.19 -4.70
N GLY A 55 -1.14 5.16 -4.19
CA GLY A 55 -1.91 4.22 -5.01
C GLY A 55 -3.41 4.23 -4.80
N VAL A 56 -3.93 5.06 -3.91
CA VAL A 56 -5.38 5.18 -3.67
C VAL A 56 -5.82 6.62 -3.89
N ASP A 57 -6.89 6.79 -4.65
CA ASP A 57 -7.43 8.11 -4.94
C ASP A 57 -7.98 8.75 -3.66
N LYS A 58 -7.63 10.02 -3.44
CA LYS A 58 -8.11 10.83 -2.31
C LYS A 58 -7.78 10.24 -0.93
N ALA A 59 -6.63 9.57 -0.82
CA ALA A 59 -6.20 8.96 0.44
C ALA A 59 -5.54 10.01 1.34
N ASP A 60 -6.35 10.78 2.04
CA ASP A 60 -5.86 11.75 3.02
C ASP A 60 -5.64 11.08 4.38
N ASP A 61 -5.16 11.86 5.35
CA ASP A 61 -4.89 11.35 6.70
C ASP A 61 -6.14 10.78 7.36
N LYS A 62 -7.28 11.43 7.17
CA LYS A 62 -8.53 10.99 7.75
C LYS A 62 -8.93 9.61 7.22
N TYR A 63 -8.80 9.41 5.91
CA TYR A 63 -9.09 8.12 5.29
C TYR A 63 -8.18 7.03 5.85
N ILE A 64 -6.88 7.29 5.89
CA ILE A 64 -5.89 6.30 6.35
C ILE A 64 -6.11 5.96 7.82
N LYS A 65 -6.43 6.95 8.66
CA LYS A 65 -6.72 6.71 10.07
C LYS A 65 -7.97 5.86 10.30
N SER A 66 -8.88 5.85 9.34
CA SER A 66 -10.11 5.04 9.45
C SER A 66 -9.87 3.56 9.14
N LEU A 67 -8.71 3.22 8.60
CA LEU A 67 -8.39 1.85 8.19
C LEU A 67 -7.82 1.05 9.35
N SER A 68 -8.22 -0.22 9.47
CA SER A 68 -7.60 -1.15 10.40
C SER A 68 -6.23 -1.57 9.87
N ILE A 69 -5.45 -2.27 10.72
CA ILE A 69 -4.15 -2.80 10.30
C ILE A 69 -4.34 -3.78 9.13
N GLU A 70 -5.36 -4.64 9.23
CA GLU A 70 -5.67 -5.61 8.18
C GLU A 70 -6.04 -4.91 6.88
N ASP A 71 -6.84 -3.84 6.95
CA ASP A 71 -7.19 -3.03 5.78
C ASP A 71 -5.95 -2.47 5.11
N ARG A 72 -5.01 -1.95 5.89
CA ARG A 72 -3.80 -1.32 5.37
C ARG A 72 -2.92 -2.34 4.65
N VAL A 73 -2.78 -3.53 5.21
CA VAL A 73 -2.02 -4.62 4.58
C VAL A 73 -2.70 -5.07 3.28
N GLU A 74 -4.01 -5.27 3.33
CA GLU A 74 -4.78 -5.68 2.16
C GLU A 74 -4.66 -4.65 1.04
N LEU A 75 -4.78 -3.36 1.36
CA LEU A 75 -4.64 -2.28 0.38
C LEU A 75 -3.24 -2.25 -0.24
N GLN A 76 -2.22 -2.38 0.59
CA GLN A 76 -0.84 -2.38 0.09
C GLN A 76 -0.63 -3.47 -0.95
N LEU A 77 -1.09 -4.68 -0.66
CA LEU A 77 -0.97 -5.80 -1.59
C LEU A 77 -1.79 -5.56 -2.86
N ALA A 78 -3.00 -5.03 -2.72
CA ALA A 78 -3.84 -4.73 -3.87
C ALA A 78 -3.22 -3.66 -4.78
N ILE A 79 -2.61 -2.63 -4.19
CA ILE A 79 -1.94 -1.57 -4.94
C ILE A 79 -0.74 -2.13 -5.69
N GLN A 80 0.07 -2.96 -5.05
CA GLN A 80 1.22 -3.59 -5.68
C GLN A 80 0.78 -4.46 -6.85
N GLU A 81 -0.24 -5.28 -6.66
CA GLU A 81 -0.75 -6.15 -7.71
C GLU A 81 -1.32 -5.34 -8.87
N TYR A 82 -2.10 -4.32 -8.59
CA TYR A 82 -2.70 -3.48 -9.64
C TYR A 82 -1.65 -2.80 -10.50
N ASN A 83 -0.59 -2.30 -9.89
CA ASN A 83 0.47 -1.58 -10.61
C ASN A 83 1.44 -2.52 -11.33
N SER A 84 1.62 -3.74 -10.85
CA SER A 84 2.50 -4.71 -11.53
C SER A 84 1.80 -5.40 -12.70
N LEU A 85 0.48 -5.51 -12.70
CA LEU A 85 -0.27 -6.11 -13.80
C LEU A 85 -0.24 -5.28 -15.07
N GLY A 86 0.20 -4.04 -15.00
CA GLY A 86 0.33 -3.17 -16.16
C GLY A 86 1.52 -3.50 -17.06
N GLU A 87 2.32 -4.45 -16.65
CA GLU A 87 3.46 -4.88 -17.43
C GLU A 87 3.00 -5.93 -18.45
#